data_6ea3d646a54f51e41b9b171df5740248
#
_entry.id   6ea3d646a54f51e41b9b171df5740248
#
_cell.length_a   1.000
_cell.length_b   1.000
_cell.length_c   1.000
_cell.angle_alpha   90.00
_cell.angle_beta   90.00
_cell.angle_gamma   90.00
#
_symmetry.space_group_name_H-M   'P 1'
#
loop_
_entity.id
_entity.type
_entity.pdbx_description
1 polymer ?
#
loop_
_entity_poly.entity_id
_entity_poly.type
_entity_poly.pdbx_seq_one_letter_code
_entity_poly.pdbx_strand_id
1 'polypeptide(L)'
;MPPVKAATTSMETTLATIVAHPTRVRAFSILAERTASPVEIAQEIGKDVGHVGYHVRKLQELNLIELVDERPVRGAVEHFYRAITRPYIGEGAFADQPQDQREVFTRHILQLHVSDIARAMDEHTLDERPNRWLVRTPMVVDDEGFDELAALHAEIYEKTLDIQARSDERRTGTDDEGIQTMSTNMFFEMPARKTPASEQS
;
A
#
# COMPACT_ATOMS: atom_id res chain seq x y z
N MET A 1 8.40 -30.24 -4.46
CA MET A 1 8.26 -28.84 -4.04
C MET A 1 9.52 -28.08 -4.44
N PRO A 2 9.48 -27.07 -5.29
CA PRO A 2 10.63 -26.20 -5.54
C PRO A 2 10.85 -25.26 -4.36
N PRO A 3 12.07 -24.82 -4.07
CA PRO A 3 12.39 -24.09 -2.84
C PRO A 3 11.82 -22.66 -2.88
N VAL A 4 11.12 -22.31 -1.83
CA VAL A 4 10.52 -20.99 -1.55
C VAL A 4 11.52 -19.80 -1.66
N LYS A 5 12.82 -20.06 -1.49
CA LYS A 5 13.88 -19.03 -1.56
C LYS A 5 14.04 -18.30 -2.90
N ALA A 6 13.81 -18.95 -4.04
CA ALA A 6 14.03 -18.31 -5.35
C ALA A 6 12.92 -17.31 -5.72
N ALA A 7 11.68 -17.56 -5.30
CA ALA A 7 10.55 -16.65 -5.50
C ALA A 7 10.66 -15.41 -4.60
N THR A 8 11.14 -15.56 -3.37
CA THR A 8 11.32 -14.47 -2.40
C THR A 8 12.36 -13.45 -2.90
N THR A 9 13.54 -13.90 -3.34
CA THR A 9 14.60 -13.00 -3.84
C THR A 9 14.18 -12.22 -5.09
N SER A 10 13.41 -12.82 -6.01
CA SER A 10 12.86 -12.12 -7.19
C SER A 10 11.84 -11.06 -6.80
N MET A 11 11.00 -11.33 -5.81
CA MET A 11 9.96 -10.42 -5.33
C MET A 11 10.53 -9.24 -4.55
N GLU A 12 11.57 -9.46 -3.74
CA GLU A 12 12.31 -8.44 -3.01
C GLU A 12 12.98 -7.43 -3.95
N THR A 13 13.66 -7.90 -4.99
CA THR A 13 14.28 -7.04 -6.03
C THR A 13 13.22 -6.22 -6.77
N THR A 14 12.05 -6.79 -7.01
CA THR A 14 10.94 -6.14 -7.70
C THR A 14 10.35 -5.01 -6.86
N LEU A 15 10.14 -5.23 -5.56
CA LEU A 15 9.62 -4.22 -4.62
C LEU A 15 10.61 -3.07 -4.43
N ALA A 16 11.91 -3.35 -4.28
CA ALA A 16 12.94 -2.33 -4.24
C ALA A 16 12.90 -1.42 -5.48
N THR A 17 12.63 -2.00 -6.64
CA THR A 17 12.48 -1.23 -7.90
C THR A 17 11.22 -0.35 -7.88
N ILE A 18 10.12 -0.76 -7.25
CA ILE A 18 8.91 0.08 -7.12
C ILE A 18 9.23 1.29 -6.25
N VAL A 19 9.77 1.08 -5.07
CA VAL A 19 10.01 2.15 -4.07
C VAL A 19 11.09 3.13 -4.47
N ALA A 20 11.98 2.76 -5.40
CA ALA A 20 13.04 3.64 -5.91
C ALA A 20 12.50 4.89 -6.63
N HIS A 21 11.21 4.97 -6.94
CA HIS A 21 10.66 6.14 -7.64
C HIS A 21 9.24 6.53 -7.17
N PRO A 22 9.04 7.74 -6.62
CA PRO A 22 7.75 8.17 -6.06
C PRO A 22 6.55 8.06 -7.01
N THR A 23 6.73 8.41 -8.30
CA THR A 23 5.67 8.27 -9.33
C THR A 23 5.28 6.81 -9.52
N ARG A 24 6.23 5.86 -9.41
CA ARG A 24 5.97 4.43 -9.57
C ARG A 24 5.17 3.89 -8.40
N VAL A 25 5.51 4.30 -7.19
CA VAL A 25 4.75 3.94 -5.97
C VAL A 25 3.31 4.43 -6.09
N ARG A 26 3.09 5.71 -6.46
CA ARG A 26 1.74 6.27 -6.60
C ARG A 26 0.93 5.59 -7.70
N ALA A 27 1.53 5.37 -8.87
CA ALA A 27 0.87 4.66 -9.97
C ALA A 27 0.47 3.24 -9.56
N PHE A 28 1.35 2.52 -8.86
CA PHE A 28 1.06 1.17 -8.39
C PHE A 28 -0.04 1.15 -7.31
N SER A 29 -0.04 2.10 -6.37
CA SER A 29 -1.11 2.23 -5.37
C SER A 29 -2.48 2.41 -6.03
N ILE A 30 -2.61 3.33 -7.00
CA ILE A 30 -3.86 3.55 -7.76
C ILE A 30 -4.30 2.27 -8.47
N LEU A 31 -3.36 1.58 -9.12
CA LEU A 31 -3.65 0.34 -9.86
C LEU A 31 -3.97 -0.86 -8.93
N ALA A 32 -3.53 -0.82 -7.68
CA ALA A 32 -3.91 -1.80 -6.66
C ALA A 32 -5.35 -1.60 -6.14
N GLU A 33 -5.85 -0.37 -6.22
CA GLU A 33 -7.20 -0.01 -5.79
C GLU A 33 -8.24 -0.18 -6.91
N ARG A 34 -7.87 0.24 -8.15
CA ARG A 34 -8.78 0.24 -9.29
C ARG A 34 -8.08 0.03 -10.62
N THR A 35 -8.85 -0.32 -11.63
CA THR A 35 -8.39 -0.26 -13.03
C THR A 35 -8.24 1.20 -13.46
N ALA A 36 -7.09 1.54 -14.05
CA ALA A 36 -6.84 2.89 -14.55
C ALA A 36 -5.91 2.89 -15.77
N SER A 37 -6.03 3.96 -16.59
CA SER A 37 -5.09 4.24 -17.67
C SER A 37 -3.95 5.15 -17.20
N PRO A 38 -2.80 5.19 -17.91
CA PRO A 38 -1.74 6.15 -17.64
C PRO A 38 -2.20 7.61 -17.72
N VAL A 39 -3.22 7.91 -18.51
CA VAL A 39 -3.82 9.25 -18.62
C VAL A 39 -4.56 9.61 -17.35
N GLU A 40 -5.43 8.72 -16.87
CA GLU A 40 -6.18 8.92 -15.62
C GLU A 40 -5.23 9.06 -14.42
N ILE A 41 -4.21 8.19 -14.33
CA ILE A 41 -3.18 8.27 -13.27
C ILE A 41 -2.45 9.61 -13.34
N ALA A 42 -2.03 10.05 -14.54
CA ALA A 42 -1.32 11.31 -14.72
C ALA A 42 -2.13 12.52 -14.27
N GLN A 43 -3.44 12.54 -14.58
CA GLN A 43 -4.37 13.56 -14.12
C GLN A 43 -4.49 13.58 -12.60
N GLU A 44 -4.68 12.42 -11.97
CA GLU A 44 -4.84 12.30 -10.52
C GLU A 44 -3.59 12.73 -9.74
N ILE A 45 -2.39 12.35 -10.22
CA ILE A 45 -1.15 12.68 -9.53
C ILE A 45 -0.51 14.02 -9.98
N GLY A 46 -1.13 14.71 -10.94
CA GLY A 46 -0.64 15.99 -11.46
C GLY A 46 0.71 15.90 -12.15
N LYS A 47 0.92 14.87 -13.00
CA LYS A 47 2.16 14.62 -13.74
C LYS A 47 1.92 14.50 -15.24
N ASP A 48 3.01 14.60 -16.03
CA ASP A 48 2.97 14.38 -17.47
C ASP A 48 2.63 12.92 -17.80
N VAL A 49 1.78 12.70 -18.82
CA VAL A 49 1.31 11.39 -19.24
C VAL A 49 2.45 10.50 -19.73
N GLY A 50 3.43 11.07 -20.45
CA GLY A 50 4.59 10.32 -20.94
C GLY A 50 5.47 9.83 -19.80
N HIS A 51 5.65 10.67 -18.77
CA HIS A 51 6.36 10.30 -17.55
C HIS A 51 5.65 9.17 -16.79
N VAL A 52 4.34 9.27 -16.58
CA VAL A 52 3.55 8.21 -15.94
C VAL A 52 3.54 6.93 -16.78
N GLY A 53 3.34 7.04 -18.09
CA GLY A 53 3.36 5.92 -19.02
C GLY A 53 4.67 5.12 -18.99
N TYR A 54 5.82 5.82 -18.83
CA TYR A 54 7.11 5.15 -18.61
C TYR A 54 7.07 4.29 -17.32
N HIS A 55 6.57 4.82 -16.20
CA HIS A 55 6.51 4.09 -14.94
C HIS A 55 5.49 2.95 -14.95
N VAL A 56 4.34 3.12 -15.60
CA VAL A 56 3.35 2.04 -15.80
C VAL A 56 3.95 0.89 -16.61
N ARG A 57 4.67 1.18 -17.70
CA ARG A 57 5.40 0.13 -18.45
C ARG A 57 6.42 -0.60 -17.60
N LYS A 58 7.15 0.12 -16.71
CA LYS A 58 8.08 -0.51 -15.77
C LYS A 58 7.38 -1.44 -14.78
N LEU A 59 6.20 -1.09 -14.29
CA LEU A 59 5.39 -1.97 -13.45
C LEU A 59 4.93 -3.22 -14.22
N GLN A 60 4.56 -3.08 -15.48
CA GLN A 60 4.17 -4.19 -16.35
C GLN A 60 5.36 -5.12 -16.65
N GLU A 61 6.54 -4.57 -16.98
CA GLU A 61 7.77 -5.34 -17.18
C GLU A 61 8.18 -6.17 -15.97
N LEU A 62 7.82 -5.70 -14.76
CA LEU A 62 8.03 -6.39 -13.49
C LEU A 62 6.91 -7.40 -13.15
N ASN A 63 5.92 -7.59 -14.04
CA ASN A 63 4.74 -8.43 -13.81
C ASN A 63 3.95 -8.08 -12.55
N LEU A 64 3.86 -6.78 -12.21
CA LEU A 64 3.12 -6.28 -11.07
C LEU A 64 1.72 -5.82 -11.42
N ILE A 65 1.51 -5.51 -12.69
CA ILE A 65 0.24 -5.07 -13.27
C ILE A 65 -0.04 -5.83 -14.56
N GLU A 66 -1.31 -5.97 -14.88
CA GLU A 66 -1.79 -6.57 -16.12
C GLU A 66 -2.65 -5.58 -16.91
N LEU A 67 -2.68 -5.74 -18.21
CA LEU A 67 -3.59 -5.05 -19.11
C LEU A 67 -4.95 -5.73 -19.01
N VAL A 68 -6.00 -4.99 -18.63
CA VAL A 68 -7.35 -5.53 -18.42
C VAL A 68 -8.37 -5.01 -19.43
N ASP A 69 -8.12 -3.85 -20.06
CA ASP A 69 -9.03 -3.27 -21.04
C ASP A 69 -8.29 -2.37 -22.03
N GLU A 70 -8.84 -2.21 -23.22
CA GLU A 70 -8.35 -1.34 -24.28
C GLU A 70 -9.50 -0.55 -24.89
N ARG A 71 -9.39 0.77 -24.97
CA ARG A 71 -10.44 1.63 -25.54
C ARG A 71 -9.91 2.48 -26.69
N PRO A 72 -10.56 2.48 -27.85
CA PRO A 72 -10.18 3.35 -28.95
C PRO A 72 -10.50 4.80 -28.60
N VAL A 73 -9.49 5.69 -28.73
CA VAL A 73 -9.63 7.14 -28.52
C VAL A 73 -8.97 7.88 -29.68
N ARG A 74 -9.74 8.72 -30.39
CA ARG A 74 -9.30 9.66 -31.47
C ARG A 74 -7.95 9.32 -32.13
N GLY A 75 -7.85 8.14 -32.77
CA GLY A 75 -6.65 7.74 -33.52
C GLY A 75 -5.56 7.04 -32.71
N ALA A 76 -5.84 6.69 -31.46
CA ALA A 76 -4.98 5.90 -30.58
C ALA A 76 -5.79 4.83 -29.83
N VAL A 77 -5.11 3.98 -29.07
CA VAL A 77 -5.73 3.03 -28.14
C VAL A 77 -5.27 3.39 -26.74
N GLU A 78 -6.22 3.60 -25.83
CA GLU A 78 -5.96 3.80 -24.42
C GLU A 78 -5.98 2.45 -23.72
N HIS A 79 -4.91 2.15 -22.99
CA HIS A 79 -4.73 0.89 -22.29
C HIS A 79 -5.03 1.07 -20.82
N PHE A 80 -5.81 0.15 -20.24
CA PHE A 80 -6.19 0.15 -18.83
C PHE A 80 -5.54 -1.02 -18.11
N TYR A 81 -4.94 -0.72 -16.99
CA TYR A 81 -4.18 -1.66 -16.18
C TYR A 81 -4.77 -1.82 -14.79
N ARG A 82 -4.49 -2.97 -14.18
CA ARG A 82 -4.79 -3.28 -12.77
C ARG A 82 -3.60 -4.00 -12.16
N ALA A 83 -3.35 -3.82 -10.87
CA ALA A 83 -2.31 -4.58 -10.17
C ALA A 83 -2.73 -6.05 -10.03
N ILE A 84 -1.76 -6.95 -10.31
CA ILE A 84 -1.91 -8.40 -10.11
C ILE A 84 -1.75 -8.74 -8.62
N THR A 85 -0.97 -7.94 -7.90
CA THR A 85 -0.68 -8.12 -6.49
C THR A 85 -0.73 -6.80 -5.75
N ARG A 86 -0.92 -6.84 -4.43
CA ARG A 86 -0.88 -5.64 -3.59
C ARG A 86 0.55 -5.29 -3.20
N PRO A 87 0.86 -4.00 -3.04
CA PRO A 87 2.16 -3.58 -2.56
C PRO A 87 2.32 -3.98 -1.08
N TYR A 88 3.05 -5.04 -0.83
CA TYR A 88 3.56 -5.40 0.49
C TYR A 88 5.09 -5.46 0.41
N ILE A 89 5.77 -4.71 1.24
CA ILE A 89 7.21 -4.79 1.38
C ILE A 89 7.46 -5.57 2.68
N GLY A 90 7.90 -6.82 2.55
CA GLY A 90 8.31 -7.63 3.69
C GLY A 90 9.50 -7.02 4.43
N GLU A 91 9.66 -7.38 5.69
CA GLU A 91 10.69 -6.83 6.58
C GLU A 91 12.10 -6.86 5.98
N GLY A 92 12.50 -7.98 5.37
CA GLY A 92 13.81 -8.12 4.74
C GLY A 92 14.03 -7.13 3.60
N ALA A 93 13.08 -7.06 2.65
CA ALA A 93 13.20 -6.17 1.50
C ALA A 93 13.19 -4.68 1.90
N PHE A 94 12.51 -4.32 2.99
CA PHE A 94 12.52 -2.96 3.53
C PHE A 94 13.85 -2.65 4.23
N ALA A 95 14.36 -3.58 5.04
CA ALA A 95 15.62 -3.42 5.78
C ALA A 95 16.84 -3.26 4.85
N ASP A 96 16.83 -3.93 3.70
CA ASP A 96 17.92 -3.89 2.72
C ASP A 96 17.98 -2.56 1.92
N GLN A 97 16.95 -1.71 2.03
CA GLN A 97 16.95 -0.42 1.36
C GLN A 97 17.81 0.61 2.10
N PRO A 98 18.51 1.52 1.40
CA PRO A 98 19.16 2.68 2.00
C PRO A 98 18.15 3.50 2.83
N GLN A 99 18.63 4.09 3.93
CA GLN A 99 17.78 4.82 4.88
C GLN A 99 16.96 5.92 4.22
N ASP A 100 17.56 6.70 3.32
CA ASP A 100 16.88 7.77 2.58
C ASP A 100 15.73 7.26 1.71
N GLN A 101 15.87 6.09 1.09
CA GLN A 101 14.80 5.45 0.32
C GLN A 101 13.68 4.94 1.23
N ARG A 102 14.02 4.34 2.37
CA ARG A 102 13.04 3.91 3.38
C ARG A 102 12.21 5.10 3.88
N GLU A 103 12.85 6.23 4.17
CA GLU A 103 12.18 7.46 4.63
C GLU A 103 11.24 8.03 3.56
N VAL A 104 11.66 8.07 2.30
CA VAL A 104 10.82 8.54 1.17
C VAL A 104 9.59 7.64 1.02
N PHE A 105 9.77 6.33 1.07
CA PHE A 105 8.68 5.37 0.99
C PHE A 105 7.70 5.52 2.16
N THR A 106 8.20 5.51 3.39
CA THR A 106 7.39 5.68 4.60
C THR A 106 6.58 6.97 4.56
N ARG A 107 7.21 8.08 4.19
CA ARG A 107 6.53 9.37 4.04
C ARG A 107 5.41 9.33 3.02
N HIS A 108 5.63 8.64 1.90
CA HIS A 108 4.62 8.49 0.86
C HIS A 108 3.41 7.67 1.35
N ILE A 109 3.65 6.52 1.99
CA ILE A 109 2.58 5.69 2.55
C ILE A 109 1.78 6.45 3.62
N LEU A 110 2.46 7.20 4.49
CA LEU A 110 1.80 8.05 5.49
C LEU A 110 0.94 9.14 4.83
N GLN A 111 1.40 9.75 3.73
CA GLN A 111 0.60 10.72 2.99
C GLN A 111 -0.67 10.10 2.38
N LEU A 112 -0.60 8.88 1.85
CA LEU A 112 -1.77 8.15 1.37
C LEU A 112 -2.76 7.90 2.51
N HIS A 113 -2.31 7.40 3.67
CA HIS A 113 -3.17 7.19 4.82
C HIS A 113 -3.87 8.47 5.28
N VAL A 114 -3.14 9.58 5.38
CA VAL A 114 -3.72 10.88 5.77
C VAL A 114 -4.75 11.34 4.74
N SER A 115 -4.47 11.17 3.44
CA SER A 115 -5.40 11.52 2.36
C SER A 115 -6.68 10.68 2.40
N ASP A 116 -6.57 9.37 2.61
CA ASP A 116 -7.72 8.47 2.70
C ASP A 116 -8.59 8.76 3.93
N ILE A 117 -7.96 9.02 5.08
CA ILE A 117 -8.67 9.40 6.30
C ILE A 117 -9.39 10.74 6.10
N ALA A 118 -8.74 11.75 5.50
CA ALA A 118 -9.34 13.04 5.23
C ALA A 118 -10.56 12.90 4.31
N ARG A 119 -10.44 12.14 3.21
CA ARG A 119 -11.55 11.85 2.30
C ARG A 119 -12.71 11.17 3.03
N ALA A 120 -12.44 10.15 3.85
CA ALA A 120 -13.48 9.46 4.60
C ALA A 120 -14.17 10.36 5.64
N MET A 121 -13.45 11.34 6.20
CA MET A 121 -14.03 12.37 7.09
C MET A 121 -14.91 13.35 6.29
N ASP A 122 -14.44 13.84 5.16
CA ASP A 122 -15.17 14.81 4.32
C ASP A 122 -16.46 14.18 3.75
N GLU A 123 -16.42 12.90 3.39
CA GLU A 123 -17.58 12.13 2.91
C GLU A 123 -18.43 11.53 4.05
N HIS A 124 -18.10 11.80 5.31
CA HIS A 124 -18.79 11.31 6.51
C HIS A 124 -18.84 9.76 6.65
N THR A 125 -17.99 9.02 5.94
CA THR A 125 -17.98 7.55 5.98
C THR A 125 -17.12 6.97 7.11
N LEU A 126 -16.18 7.75 7.67
CA LEU A 126 -15.26 7.29 8.72
C LEU A 126 -15.99 6.75 9.96
N ASP A 127 -17.08 7.40 10.36
CA ASP A 127 -17.86 7.08 11.56
C ASP A 127 -19.25 6.50 11.24
N GLU A 128 -19.57 6.23 9.99
CA GLU A 128 -20.88 5.73 9.56
C GLU A 128 -21.21 4.36 10.18
N ARG A 129 -20.19 3.49 10.31
CA ARG A 129 -20.39 2.13 10.83
C ARG A 129 -19.96 2.03 12.29
N PRO A 130 -20.83 1.51 13.19
CA PRO A 130 -20.54 1.42 14.63
C PRO A 130 -19.42 0.44 14.97
N ASN A 131 -19.13 -0.51 14.09
CA ASN A 131 -18.07 -1.52 14.25
C ASN A 131 -16.75 -1.13 13.56
N ARG A 132 -16.56 0.14 13.22
CA ARG A 132 -15.26 0.65 12.81
C ARG A 132 -14.22 0.49 13.91
N TRP A 133 -12.96 0.39 13.53
CA TRP A 133 -11.87 0.25 14.48
C TRP A 133 -10.90 1.43 14.34
N LEU A 134 -10.74 2.20 15.42
CA LEU A 134 -9.77 3.29 15.51
C LEU A 134 -9.19 3.31 16.93
N VAL A 135 -7.97 2.83 17.08
CA VAL A 135 -7.32 2.69 18.37
C VAL A 135 -5.89 3.22 18.32
N ARG A 136 -5.48 3.93 19.36
CA ARG A 136 -4.12 4.35 19.59
C ARG A 136 -3.67 3.83 20.95
N THR A 137 -2.69 2.93 20.97
CA THR A 137 -2.22 2.28 22.20
C THR A 137 -0.72 2.55 22.42
N PRO A 138 -0.33 3.62 23.14
CA PRO A 138 1.06 3.79 23.54
C PRO A 138 1.42 2.75 24.61
N MET A 139 2.55 2.06 24.41
CA MET A 139 3.03 1.02 25.32
C MET A 139 4.54 1.07 25.43
N VAL A 140 5.09 0.38 26.44
CA VAL A 140 6.51 0.12 26.60
C VAL A 140 6.66 -1.39 26.68
N VAL A 141 7.47 -1.96 25.82
CA VAL A 141 7.74 -3.40 25.75
C VAL A 141 9.25 -3.63 25.73
N ASP A 142 9.70 -4.82 26.03
CA ASP A 142 11.05 -5.28 25.79
C ASP A 142 11.23 -5.78 24.35
N ASP A 143 12.43 -6.23 23.99
CA ASP A 143 12.74 -6.70 22.62
C ASP A 143 11.85 -7.89 22.21
N GLU A 144 11.60 -8.85 23.12
CA GLU A 144 10.73 -10.00 22.87
C GLU A 144 9.29 -9.55 22.62
N GLY A 145 8.75 -8.64 23.43
CA GLY A 145 7.41 -8.08 23.24
C GLY A 145 7.29 -7.22 21.97
N PHE A 146 8.36 -6.58 21.54
CA PHE A 146 8.39 -5.88 20.25
C PHE A 146 8.28 -6.86 19.10
N ASP A 147 9.03 -7.96 19.11
CA ASP A 147 9.00 -9.00 18.09
C ASP A 147 7.63 -9.73 18.05
N GLU A 148 7.04 -10.01 19.22
CA GLU A 148 5.68 -10.58 19.29
C GLU A 148 4.63 -9.65 18.67
N LEU A 149 4.72 -8.34 18.91
CA LEU A 149 3.82 -7.36 18.32
C LEU A 149 4.03 -7.25 16.79
N ALA A 150 5.28 -7.27 16.32
CA ALA A 150 5.59 -7.27 14.90
C ALA A 150 4.96 -8.49 14.21
N ALA A 151 5.11 -9.68 14.78
CA ALA A 151 4.51 -10.92 14.28
C ALA A 151 2.97 -10.84 14.26
N LEU A 152 2.35 -10.30 15.30
CA LEU A 152 0.91 -10.10 15.37
C LEU A 152 0.41 -9.16 14.25
N HIS A 153 1.12 -8.06 13.99
CA HIS A 153 0.77 -7.14 12.91
C HIS A 153 0.90 -7.77 11.52
N ALA A 154 1.89 -8.62 11.29
CA ALA A 154 2.01 -9.43 10.09
C ALA A 154 0.82 -10.41 9.92
N GLU A 155 0.43 -11.10 10.99
CA GLU A 155 -0.73 -12.00 10.99
C GLU A 155 -2.06 -11.26 10.68
N ILE A 156 -2.24 -10.05 11.24
CA ILE A 156 -3.40 -9.20 10.94
C ILE A 156 -3.46 -8.89 9.44
N TYR A 157 -2.33 -8.55 8.83
CA TYR A 157 -2.26 -8.29 7.39
C TYR A 157 -2.68 -9.51 6.56
N GLU A 158 -2.11 -10.69 6.82
CA GLU A 158 -2.47 -11.94 6.13
C GLU A 158 -3.97 -12.26 6.26
N LYS A 159 -4.50 -12.18 7.46
CA LYS A 159 -5.93 -12.40 7.71
C LYS A 159 -6.82 -11.38 6.98
N THR A 160 -6.36 -10.15 6.82
CA THR A 160 -7.10 -9.11 6.07
C THR A 160 -7.20 -9.49 4.59
N LEU A 161 -6.12 -10.01 4.00
CA LEU A 161 -6.11 -10.49 2.61
C LEU A 161 -7.03 -11.70 2.43
N ASP A 162 -7.03 -12.66 3.36
CA ASP A 162 -7.92 -13.82 3.35
C ASP A 162 -9.39 -13.42 3.41
N ILE A 163 -9.74 -12.43 4.26
CA ILE A 163 -11.11 -11.93 4.37
C ILE A 163 -11.55 -11.30 3.04
N GLN A 164 -10.67 -10.52 2.41
CA GLN A 164 -10.97 -9.93 1.11
C GLN A 164 -11.20 -11.01 0.06
N ALA A 165 -10.31 -12.01 -0.07
CA ALA A 165 -10.45 -13.09 -1.04
C ALA A 165 -11.80 -13.80 -0.89
N ARG A 166 -12.16 -14.18 0.34
CA ARG A 166 -13.46 -14.79 0.63
C ARG A 166 -14.65 -13.85 0.33
N SER A 167 -14.47 -12.54 0.51
CA SER A 167 -15.51 -11.55 0.17
C SER A 167 -15.71 -11.47 -1.35
N ASP A 168 -14.61 -11.43 -2.11
CA ASP A 168 -14.63 -11.38 -3.57
C ASP A 168 -15.27 -12.67 -4.14
N GLU A 169 -14.97 -13.84 -3.58
CA GLU A 169 -15.64 -15.10 -3.94
C GLU A 169 -17.17 -15.03 -3.73
N ARG A 170 -17.62 -14.51 -2.58
CA ARG A 170 -19.07 -14.37 -2.30
C ARG A 170 -19.78 -13.41 -3.23
N ARG A 171 -19.08 -12.39 -3.73
CA ARG A 171 -19.64 -11.36 -4.64
C ARG A 171 -19.58 -11.78 -6.11
N THR A 172 -18.76 -12.77 -6.44
CA THR A 172 -18.62 -13.25 -7.82
C THR A 172 -19.96 -13.74 -8.34
N GLY A 173 -20.41 -13.16 -9.48
CA GLY A 173 -21.71 -13.51 -10.11
C GLY A 173 -22.94 -12.90 -9.45
N THR A 174 -22.77 -11.93 -8.56
CA THR A 174 -23.85 -11.14 -7.95
C THR A 174 -23.78 -9.68 -8.40
N ASP A 175 -24.86 -8.91 -8.17
CA ASP A 175 -24.90 -7.45 -8.38
C ASP A 175 -24.41 -6.66 -7.14
N ASP A 176 -23.79 -7.33 -6.14
CA ASP A 176 -23.27 -6.70 -4.94
C ASP A 176 -21.95 -5.97 -5.25
N GLU A 177 -21.99 -4.65 -5.27
CA GLU A 177 -20.80 -3.80 -5.48
C GLU A 177 -19.82 -3.85 -4.29
N GLY A 178 -20.26 -4.35 -3.13
CA GLY A 178 -19.49 -4.42 -1.90
C GLY A 178 -19.34 -3.07 -1.20
N ILE A 179 -18.51 -3.08 -0.16
CA ILE A 179 -18.21 -1.89 0.66
C ILE A 179 -16.76 -1.52 0.43
N GLN A 180 -16.51 -0.33 -0.07
CA GLN A 180 -15.15 0.18 -0.16
C GLN A 180 -14.61 0.42 1.25
N THR A 181 -13.51 -0.24 1.59
CA THR A 181 -12.96 -0.27 2.94
C THR A 181 -11.46 -0.04 2.90
N MET A 182 -10.94 0.81 3.80
CA MET A 182 -9.52 0.98 4.04
C MET A 182 -9.16 0.35 5.39
N SER A 183 -8.24 -0.62 5.38
CA SER A 183 -7.62 -1.18 6.58
C SER A 183 -6.19 -0.68 6.70
N THR A 184 -5.91 0.08 7.74
CA THR A 184 -4.58 0.65 8.02
C THR A 184 -4.00 0.00 9.26
N ASN A 185 -2.80 -0.52 9.17
CA ASN A 185 -2.09 -1.15 10.26
C ASN A 185 -0.71 -0.51 10.42
N MET A 186 -0.43 0.09 11.59
CA MET A 186 0.83 0.76 11.88
C MET A 186 1.38 0.33 13.23
N PHE A 187 2.61 -0.16 13.22
CA PHE A 187 3.38 -0.48 14.42
C PHE A 187 4.82 0.04 14.23
N PHE A 188 5.35 0.77 15.20
CA PHE A 188 6.67 1.40 15.10
C PHE A 188 7.19 1.80 16.46
N GLU A 189 8.51 1.92 16.59
CA GLU A 189 9.17 2.43 17.78
C GLU A 189 8.96 3.93 17.94
N MET A 190 8.61 4.35 19.15
CA MET A 190 8.51 5.77 19.52
C MET A 190 9.82 6.26 20.15
N PRO A 191 10.22 7.53 19.92
CA PRO A 191 11.38 8.07 20.62
C PRO A 191 11.16 8.05 22.14
N ALA A 192 12.24 7.78 22.87
CA ALA A 192 12.21 7.81 24.34
C ALA A 192 11.63 9.13 24.86
N ARG A 193 10.74 9.08 25.83
CA ARG A 193 10.23 10.28 26.48
C ARG A 193 11.39 11.02 27.16
N LYS A 194 11.64 12.25 26.78
CA LYS A 194 12.54 13.11 27.54
C LYS A 194 11.89 13.36 28.89
N THR A 195 12.48 12.85 29.96
CA THR A 195 12.10 13.25 31.34
C THR A 195 12.37 14.75 31.45
N PRO A 196 11.38 15.58 31.83
CA PRO A 196 11.67 16.99 32.11
C PRO A 196 12.80 17.02 33.14
N ALA A 197 13.85 17.81 32.88
CA ALA A 197 14.91 18.01 33.84
C ALA A 197 14.23 18.48 35.16
N SER A 198 14.32 17.66 36.21
CA SER A 198 13.91 18.07 37.51
C SER A 198 14.67 19.34 37.85
N GLU A 199 13.97 20.46 38.01
CA GLU A 199 14.52 21.65 38.63
C GLU A 199 15.14 21.21 39.96
N GLN A 200 16.46 21.07 39.96
CA GLN A 200 17.23 20.96 41.19
C GLN A 200 17.32 22.37 41.75
N SER A 201 16.45 22.65 42.73
CA SER A 201 16.58 23.77 43.65
C SER A 201 17.68 23.51 44.65
#